data_b279b5c808d4213cabd724b5883cdb83
#
_entry.id   b279b5c808d4213cabd724b5883cdb83
#
_cell.length_a   1.000
_cell.length_b   1.000
_cell.length_c   1.000
_cell.angle_alpha   90.00
_cell.angle_beta   90.00
_cell.angle_gamma   90.00
#
_symmetry.space_group_name_H-M   'P 1'
#
loop_
_entity.id
_entity.type
_entity.pdbx_description
1 polymer ?
#
loop_
_entity_poly.entity_id
_entity_poly.type
_entity_poly.pdbx_seq_one_letter_code
_entity_poly.pdbx_strand_id
1 'polypeptide(L)'
;MSPTEKVPNAMAQKCAAITALTDAFCEKHLNDEYRVLIHRVVGTLARKRPSPLVKGKESAWAAGAVHAVGRVNFLDDPSQVPHCKPNVIYEFFGIGASTAQSKSKEIRDVLKMGPIAPAWTLPSRLADNPLVWMLQVNGLIIDIRDAPLELQRLAYDKGLIPFIPAERGDTNT
;
A
#
# COMPACT_ATOMS: atom_id res chain seq x y z
N MET A 1 -8.23 7.87 12.83
CA MET A 1 -6.79 8.23 12.82
C MET A 1 -6.03 7.06 13.39
N SER A 2 -5.30 6.34 12.55
CA SER A 2 -4.33 5.38 13.07
C SER A 2 -3.30 6.17 13.89
N PRO A 3 -2.92 5.70 15.09
CA PRO A 3 -1.84 6.33 15.83
C PRO A 3 -0.62 6.37 14.92
N THR A 4 0.01 7.51 14.81
CA THR A 4 1.28 7.69 14.10
C THR A 4 2.29 6.83 14.85
N GLU A 5 2.42 5.59 14.42
CA GLU A 5 3.36 4.65 15.03
C GLU A 5 4.75 5.26 14.90
N LYS A 6 5.30 5.65 16.02
CA LYS A 6 6.55 6.41 16.12
C LYS A 6 7.70 5.65 15.46
N VAL A 7 8.33 6.28 14.48
CA VAL A 7 9.55 5.75 13.87
C VAL A 7 10.67 5.74 14.93
N PRO A 8 11.47 4.66 15.04
CA PRO A 8 12.60 4.63 15.97
C PRO A 8 13.57 5.78 15.70
N ASN A 9 14.07 6.42 16.76
CA ASN A 9 14.97 7.57 16.63
C ASN A 9 16.19 7.29 15.75
N ALA A 10 16.75 6.07 15.82
CA ALA A 10 17.87 5.64 14.97
C ALA A 10 17.54 5.62 13.47
N MET A 11 16.27 5.53 13.10
CA MET A 11 15.81 5.49 11.70
C MET A 11 15.15 6.80 11.26
N ALA A 12 14.95 7.76 12.17
CA ALA A 12 14.17 8.98 11.89
C ALA A 12 14.74 9.77 10.71
N GLN A 13 16.06 9.98 10.68
CA GLN A 13 16.73 10.73 9.61
C GLN A 13 16.62 10.00 8.26
N LYS A 14 16.85 8.70 8.25
CA LYS A 14 16.76 7.87 7.03
C LYS A 14 15.33 7.84 6.48
N CYS A 15 14.35 7.66 7.36
CA CYS A 15 12.95 7.73 6.99
C CYS A 15 12.56 9.08 6.40
N ALA A 16 12.97 10.18 7.05
CA ALA A 16 12.69 11.53 6.57
C ALA A 16 13.31 11.78 5.19
N ALA A 17 14.54 11.31 4.94
CA ALA A 17 15.19 11.43 3.65
C ALA A 17 14.44 10.64 2.56
N ILE A 18 14.05 9.40 2.85
CA ILE A 18 13.29 8.56 1.90
C ILE A 18 11.92 9.17 1.61
N THR A 19 11.17 9.58 2.64
CA THR A 19 9.83 10.15 2.46
C THR A 19 9.86 11.49 1.74
N ALA A 20 10.86 12.33 1.95
CA ALA A 20 11.03 13.56 1.17
C ALA A 20 11.18 13.28 -0.33
N LEU A 21 11.95 12.25 -0.70
CA LEU A 21 12.11 11.83 -2.10
C LEU A 21 10.80 11.28 -2.68
N THR A 22 10.09 10.44 -1.93
CA THR A 22 8.81 9.87 -2.41
C THR A 22 7.70 10.92 -2.47
N ASP A 23 7.70 11.91 -1.57
CA ASP A 23 6.74 13.00 -1.59
C ASP A 23 6.89 13.85 -2.85
N ALA A 24 8.11 14.19 -3.23
CA ALA A 24 8.39 14.91 -4.47
C ALA A 24 7.90 14.13 -5.70
N PHE A 25 8.05 12.80 -5.71
CA PHE A 25 7.51 11.97 -6.77
C PHE A 25 5.97 11.95 -6.77
N CYS A 26 5.35 11.79 -5.60
CA CYS A 26 3.90 11.77 -5.46
C CYS A 26 3.25 13.10 -5.90
N GLU A 27 3.87 14.22 -5.55
CA GLU A 27 3.41 15.55 -5.95
C GLU A 27 3.40 15.71 -7.47
N LYS A 28 4.41 15.18 -8.16
CA LYS A 28 4.57 15.34 -9.60
C LYS A 28 3.77 14.31 -10.41
N HIS A 29 3.65 13.08 -9.94
CA HIS A 29 3.17 11.95 -10.74
C HIS A 29 1.99 11.18 -10.15
N LEU A 30 1.72 11.32 -8.86
CA LEU A 30 0.71 10.51 -8.16
C LEU A 30 -0.30 11.40 -7.43
N ASN A 31 -0.73 10.98 -6.22
CA ASN A 31 -1.67 11.70 -5.38
C ASN A 31 -1.41 11.43 -3.89
N ASP A 32 -2.25 12.01 -3.02
CA ASP A 32 -2.11 11.90 -1.57
C ASP A 32 -2.36 10.49 -1.04
N GLU A 33 -3.25 9.69 -1.66
CA GLU A 33 -3.46 8.30 -1.25
C GLU A 33 -2.18 7.48 -1.39
N TYR A 34 -1.47 7.63 -2.51
CA TYR A 34 -0.17 7.00 -2.72
C TYR A 34 0.85 7.50 -1.70
N ARG A 35 0.90 8.81 -1.44
CA ARG A 35 1.81 9.41 -0.45
C ARG A 35 1.64 8.76 0.91
N VAL A 36 0.41 8.72 1.43
CA VAL A 36 0.09 8.14 2.74
C VAL A 36 0.48 6.66 2.81
N LEU A 37 0.18 5.91 1.76
CA LEU A 37 0.47 4.48 1.70
C LEU A 37 1.98 4.22 1.64
N ILE A 38 2.73 4.99 0.87
CA ILE A 38 4.19 4.90 0.79
C ILE A 38 4.84 5.27 2.14
N HIS A 39 4.37 6.33 2.81
CA HIS A 39 4.81 6.67 4.18
C HIS A 39 4.61 5.51 5.15
N ARG A 40 3.47 4.83 5.07
CA ARG A 40 3.20 3.65 5.88
C ARG A 40 4.17 2.50 5.58
N VAL A 41 4.51 2.28 4.30
CA VAL A 41 5.53 1.29 3.89
C VAL A 41 6.88 1.62 4.54
N VAL A 42 7.37 2.85 4.35
CA VAL A 42 8.67 3.28 4.87
C VAL A 42 8.71 3.21 6.40
N GLY A 43 7.67 3.69 7.07
CA GLY A 43 7.56 3.64 8.52
C GLY A 43 7.52 2.21 9.06
N THR A 44 6.83 1.30 8.39
CA THR A 44 6.76 -0.11 8.79
C THR A 44 8.13 -0.80 8.61
N LEU A 45 8.85 -0.51 7.53
CA LEU A 45 10.22 -1.01 7.34
C LEU A 45 11.18 -0.49 8.43
N ALA A 46 11.04 0.77 8.79
CA ALA A 46 11.87 1.38 9.83
C ALA A 46 11.70 0.72 11.21
N ARG A 47 10.50 0.23 11.50
CA ARG A 47 10.19 -0.47 12.76
C ARG A 47 10.62 -1.93 12.80
N LYS A 48 10.97 -2.53 11.67
CA LYS A 48 11.50 -3.90 11.64
C LYS A 48 12.80 -4.01 12.43
N ARG A 49 13.06 -5.16 13.00
CA ARG A 49 14.30 -5.40 13.78
C ARG A 49 14.99 -6.67 13.29
N PRO A 50 16.14 -6.52 12.63
CA PRO A 50 16.77 -5.26 12.21
C PRO A 50 15.97 -4.59 11.08
N SER A 51 16.07 -3.24 10.98
CA SER A 51 15.45 -2.53 9.85
C SER A 51 16.25 -2.75 8.57
N PRO A 52 15.60 -3.14 7.46
CA PRO A 52 16.30 -3.28 6.19
C PRO A 52 16.83 -1.94 5.65
N LEU A 53 16.25 -0.82 6.10
CA LEU A 53 16.65 0.54 5.68
C LEU A 53 18.05 0.94 6.14
N VAL A 54 18.64 0.22 7.07
CA VAL A 54 20.02 0.51 7.56
C VAL A 54 21.02 0.48 6.42
N LYS A 55 20.85 -0.40 5.44
CA LYS A 55 21.74 -0.56 4.29
C LYS A 55 21.10 -0.01 3.02
N GLY A 56 21.95 0.52 2.14
CA GLY A 56 21.52 1.01 0.82
C GLY A 56 21.18 2.50 0.80
N LYS A 57 21.10 3.04 -0.42
CA LYS A 57 20.83 4.46 -0.66
C LYS A 57 19.35 4.79 -0.47
N GLU A 58 19.08 5.98 0.02
CA GLU A 58 17.71 6.50 0.19
C GLU A 58 16.93 6.51 -1.13
N SER A 59 17.58 6.90 -2.23
CA SER A 59 16.97 6.91 -3.56
C SER A 59 16.57 5.50 -4.06
N ALA A 60 17.35 4.48 -3.73
CA ALA A 60 17.02 3.10 -4.06
C ALA A 60 15.81 2.60 -3.25
N TRP A 61 15.72 2.94 -1.98
CA TRP A 61 14.57 2.63 -1.13
C TRP A 61 13.32 3.39 -1.57
N ALA A 62 13.47 4.68 -1.93
CA ALA A 62 12.37 5.49 -2.44
C ALA A 62 11.80 4.91 -3.74
N ALA A 63 12.65 4.61 -4.72
CA ALA A 63 12.23 3.95 -5.96
C ALA A 63 11.56 2.60 -5.70
N GLY A 64 12.14 1.78 -4.82
CA GLY A 64 11.59 0.48 -4.44
C GLY A 64 10.23 0.59 -3.76
N ALA A 65 10.03 1.55 -2.86
CA ALA A 65 8.76 1.76 -2.16
C ALA A 65 7.65 2.20 -3.13
N VAL A 66 7.91 3.17 -4.00
CA VAL A 66 6.96 3.60 -5.02
C VAL A 66 6.61 2.45 -5.97
N HIS A 67 7.61 1.71 -6.43
CA HIS A 67 7.40 0.56 -7.32
C HIS A 67 6.62 -0.57 -6.63
N ALA A 68 6.91 -0.88 -5.36
CA ALA A 68 6.21 -1.92 -4.62
C ALA A 68 4.72 -1.60 -4.42
N VAL A 69 4.41 -0.38 -3.98
CA VAL A 69 3.01 0.09 -3.84
C VAL A 69 2.32 0.14 -5.19
N GLY A 70 3.04 0.59 -6.22
CA GLY A 70 2.53 0.63 -7.60
C GLY A 70 2.13 -0.75 -8.12
N ARG A 71 2.92 -1.78 -7.84
CA ARG A 71 2.58 -3.15 -8.27
C ARG A 71 1.32 -3.70 -7.62
N VAL A 72 1.12 -3.45 -6.34
CA VAL A 72 -0.11 -3.88 -5.62
C VAL A 72 -1.34 -3.17 -6.17
N ASN A 73 -1.17 -1.93 -6.64
CA ASN A 73 -2.27 -1.06 -7.08
C ASN A 73 -2.35 -0.88 -8.59
N PHE A 74 -1.64 -1.68 -9.37
CA PHE A 74 -1.67 -1.64 -10.85
C PHE A 74 -1.36 -0.25 -11.42
N LEU A 75 -0.36 0.43 -10.87
CA LEU A 75 0.02 1.80 -11.23
C LEU A 75 0.42 1.94 -12.71
N ASP A 76 0.97 0.90 -13.31
CA ASP A 76 1.39 0.84 -14.71
C ASP A 76 0.24 0.61 -15.70
N ASP A 77 -0.95 0.28 -15.22
CA ASP A 77 -2.13 0.10 -16.05
C ASP A 77 -2.69 1.46 -16.51
N PRO A 78 -2.74 1.73 -17.84
CA PRO A 78 -3.26 2.98 -18.38
C PRO A 78 -4.71 3.28 -18.03
N SER A 79 -5.50 2.27 -17.64
CA SER A 79 -6.90 2.45 -17.20
C SER A 79 -7.01 3.08 -15.81
N GLN A 80 -5.91 3.11 -15.05
CA GLN A 80 -5.89 3.70 -13.71
C GLN A 80 -5.60 5.21 -13.75
N VAL A 81 -6.12 5.93 -12.75
CA VAL A 81 -5.83 7.36 -12.54
C VAL A 81 -5.46 7.55 -11.07
N PRO A 82 -4.24 7.97 -10.76
CA PRO A 82 -3.10 8.17 -11.68
C PRO A 82 -2.54 6.83 -12.21
N HIS A 83 -1.83 6.89 -13.34
CA HIS A 83 -1.01 5.78 -13.82
C HIS A 83 0.40 6.25 -14.14
N CYS A 84 1.37 5.36 -14.01
CA CYS A 84 2.77 5.69 -14.21
C CYS A 84 3.55 4.45 -14.63
N LYS A 85 4.28 4.55 -15.73
CA LYS A 85 5.14 3.45 -16.19
C LYS A 85 6.35 3.30 -15.25
N PRO A 86 6.86 2.09 -15.03
CA PRO A 86 8.01 1.86 -14.15
C PRO A 86 9.24 2.69 -14.52
N ASN A 87 9.51 2.92 -15.80
CA ASN A 87 10.66 3.73 -16.24
C ASN A 87 10.65 5.15 -15.67
N VAL A 88 9.47 5.76 -15.53
CA VAL A 88 9.34 7.10 -14.95
C VAL A 88 9.84 7.12 -13.50
N ILE A 89 9.59 6.03 -12.75
CA ILE A 89 10.08 5.87 -11.38
C ILE A 89 11.62 5.80 -11.39
N TYR A 90 12.18 4.96 -12.25
CA TYR A 90 13.64 4.75 -12.30
C TYR A 90 14.38 6.03 -12.69
N GLU A 91 13.88 6.75 -13.68
CA GLU A 91 14.43 8.02 -14.16
C GLU A 91 14.35 9.11 -13.09
N PHE A 92 13.21 9.24 -12.42
CA PHE A 92 13.01 10.26 -11.38
C PHE A 92 14.01 10.10 -10.23
N PHE A 93 14.23 8.88 -9.75
CA PHE A 93 15.14 8.61 -8.64
C PHE A 93 16.59 8.39 -9.08
N GLY A 94 16.88 8.37 -10.37
CA GLY A 94 18.21 8.10 -10.90
C GLY A 94 18.74 6.71 -10.54
N ILE A 95 17.83 5.71 -10.49
CA ILE A 95 18.13 4.33 -10.08
C ILE A 95 17.89 3.40 -11.27
N GLY A 96 18.81 2.46 -11.50
CA GLY A 96 18.64 1.43 -12.53
C GLY A 96 17.44 0.52 -12.23
N ALA A 97 16.80 0.02 -13.28
CA ALA A 97 15.61 -0.82 -13.18
C ALA A 97 15.82 -2.04 -12.27
N SER A 98 16.95 -2.74 -12.42
CA SER A 98 17.24 -3.94 -11.61
C SER A 98 17.37 -3.62 -10.12
N THR A 99 17.98 -2.49 -9.76
CA THR A 99 18.12 -2.04 -8.37
C THR A 99 16.76 -1.67 -7.78
N ALA A 100 15.95 -0.91 -8.50
CA ALA A 100 14.62 -0.52 -8.06
C ALA A 100 13.71 -1.74 -7.88
N GLN A 101 13.72 -2.68 -8.82
CA GLN A 101 12.94 -3.92 -8.76
C GLN A 101 13.41 -4.83 -7.63
N SER A 102 14.73 -4.93 -7.39
CA SER A 102 15.30 -5.68 -6.26
C SER A 102 14.83 -5.11 -4.92
N LYS A 103 14.88 -3.78 -4.74
CA LYS A 103 14.36 -3.13 -3.54
C LYS A 103 12.84 -3.28 -3.39
N SER A 104 12.12 -3.16 -4.48
CA SER A 104 10.67 -3.43 -4.50
C SER A 104 10.34 -4.86 -4.06
N LYS A 105 11.09 -5.85 -4.55
CA LYS A 105 10.93 -7.24 -4.15
C LYS A 105 11.23 -7.43 -2.66
N GLU A 106 12.34 -6.89 -2.17
CA GLU A 106 12.72 -6.93 -0.75
C GLU A 106 11.61 -6.35 0.14
N ILE A 107 11.06 -5.19 -0.23
CA ILE A 107 9.94 -4.55 0.48
C ILE A 107 8.71 -5.46 0.50
N ARG A 108 8.32 -5.97 -0.65
CA ARG A 108 7.14 -6.84 -0.76
C ARG A 108 7.28 -8.13 0.03
N ASP A 109 8.46 -8.72 0.04
CA ASP A 109 8.74 -9.95 0.80
C ASP A 109 8.68 -9.67 2.31
N VAL A 110 9.32 -8.58 2.79
CA VAL A 110 9.34 -8.20 4.21
C VAL A 110 7.95 -7.82 4.73
N LEU A 111 7.16 -7.13 3.93
CA LEU A 111 5.83 -6.64 4.29
C LEU A 111 4.69 -7.57 3.85
N LYS A 112 5.03 -8.71 3.25
CA LYS A 112 4.06 -9.68 2.71
C LYS A 112 3.04 -9.03 1.76
N MET A 113 3.53 -8.17 0.88
CA MET A 113 2.74 -7.46 -0.12
C MET A 113 2.54 -8.34 -1.35
N GLY A 114 1.56 -9.24 -1.28
CA GLY A 114 1.10 -10.00 -2.44
C GLY A 114 0.33 -9.12 -3.44
N PRO A 115 0.04 -9.62 -4.64
CA PRO A 115 -0.87 -8.96 -5.56
C PRO A 115 -2.21 -8.65 -4.88
N ILE A 116 -2.74 -7.46 -5.07
CA ILE A 116 -4.00 -7.01 -4.47
C ILE A 116 -4.09 -7.19 -2.94
N ALA A 117 -2.95 -7.19 -2.21
CA ALA A 117 -2.96 -7.30 -0.75
C ALA A 117 -3.81 -6.17 -0.11
N PRO A 118 -4.89 -6.48 0.64
CA PRO A 118 -5.82 -5.45 1.14
C PRO A 118 -5.16 -4.39 2.01
N ALA A 119 -4.19 -4.78 2.85
CA ALA A 119 -3.47 -3.87 3.72
C ALA A 119 -2.67 -2.78 2.95
N TRP A 120 -2.33 -3.03 1.70
CA TRP A 120 -1.52 -2.17 0.84
C TRP A 120 -2.25 -1.67 -0.40
N THR A 121 -3.57 -1.87 -0.44
CA THR A 121 -4.47 -1.34 -1.48
C THR A 121 -4.85 0.10 -1.14
N LEU A 122 -4.89 0.96 -2.16
CA LEU A 122 -5.36 2.34 -2.00
C LEU A 122 -6.80 2.37 -1.47
N PRO A 123 -7.16 3.29 -0.58
CA PRO A 123 -8.53 3.41 -0.05
C PRO A 123 -9.59 3.50 -1.14
N SER A 124 -9.36 4.27 -2.20
CA SER A 124 -10.28 4.41 -3.35
C SER A 124 -10.49 3.12 -4.14
N ARG A 125 -9.62 2.12 -3.97
CA ARG A 125 -9.67 0.83 -4.68
C ARG A 125 -10.07 -0.35 -3.81
N LEU A 126 -10.21 -0.14 -2.50
CA LEU A 126 -10.55 -1.23 -1.57
C LEU A 126 -11.88 -1.89 -1.93
N ALA A 127 -12.88 -1.12 -2.34
CA ALA A 127 -14.20 -1.65 -2.71
C ALA A 127 -14.14 -2.62 -3.90
N ASP A 128 -13.23 -2.38 -4.85
CA ASP A 128 -13.05 -3.20 -6.06
C ASP A 128 -12.09 -4.37 -5.86
N ASN A 129 -11.46 -4.47 -4.69
CA ASN A 129 -10.53 -5.54 -4.38
C ASN A 129 -11.29 -6.76 -3.82
N PRO A 130 -11.36 -7.88 -4.57
CA PRO A 130 -12.14 -9.04 -4.14
C PRO A 130 -11.66 -9.63 -2.80
N LEU A 131 -10.36 -9.53 -2.48
CA LEU A 131 -9.82 -10.06 -1.23
C LEU A 131 -10.31 -9.30 0.01
N VAL A 132 -10.75 -8.07 -0.13
CA VAL A 132 -11.33 -7.28 0.98
C VAL A 132 -12.62 -7.92 1.49
N TRP A 133 -13.37 -8.56 0.60
CA TRP A 133 -14.68 -9.12 0.88
C TRP A 133 -14.65 -10.60 1.31
N MET A 134 -13.52 -11.28 1.09
CA MET A 134 -13.34 -12.69 1.44
C MET A 134 -12.89 -12.81 2.89
N LEU A 135 -13.81 -13.17 3.78
CA LEU A 135 -13.55 -13.30 5.22
C LEU A 135 -13.71 -14.76 5.69
N GLN A 136 -12.92 -15.11 6.70
CA GLN A 136 -13.07 -16.41 7.36
C GLN A 136 -14.08 -16.32 8.49
N VAL A 137 -15.15 -17.09 8.38
CA VAL A 137 -16.21 -17.20 9.38
C VAL A 137 -16.36 -18.68 9.75
N ASN A 138 -16.15 -19.01 11.03
CA ASN A 138 -16.22 -20.38 11.54
C ASN A 138 -15.40 -21.41 10.72
N GLY A 139 -14.21 -20.99 10.25
CA GLY A 139 -13.32 -21.85 9.48
C GLY A 139 -13.58 -21.88 7.97
N LEU A 140 -14.68 -21.30 7.51
CA LEU A 140 -15.02 -21.21 6.08
C LEU A 140 -14.70 -19.82 5.54
N ILE A 141 -14.17 -19.77 4.32
CA ILE A 141 -13.99 -18.51 3.59
C ILE A 141 -15.29 -18.20 2.85
N ILE A 142 -15.88 -17.05 3.14
CA ILE A 142 -17.12 -16.58 2.53
C ILE A 142 -16.95 -15.17 1.96
N ASP A 143 -17.73 -14.86 0.94
CA ASP A 143 -17.89 -13.47 0.51
C ASP A 143 -18.86 -12.78 1.46
N ILE A 144 -18.38 -11.83 2.25
CA ILE A 144 -19.18 -11.16 3.27
C ILE A 144 -20.32 -10.33 2.67
N ARG A 145 -20.26 -9.99 1.39
CA ARG A 145 -21.32 -9.26 0.69
C ARG A 145 -22.61 -10.09 0.58
N ASP A 146 -22.48 -11.41 0.51
CA ASP A 146 -23.59 -12.36 0.43
C ASP A 146 -24.06 -12.83 1.82
N ALA A 147 -23.41 -12.37 2.89
CA ALA A 147 -23.74 -12.76 4.27
C ALA A 147 -24.90 -11.90 4.84
N PRO A 148 -25.59 -12.39 5.88
CA PRO A 148 -26.59 -11.59 6.60
C PRO A 148 -26.05 -10.25 7.09
N LEU A 149 -26.93 -9.24 7.17
CA LEU A 149 -26.57 -7.87 7.57
C LEU A 149 -25.83 -7.82 8.93
N GLU A 150 -26.20 -8.65 9.88
CA GLU A 150 -25.55 -8.71 11.20
C GLU A 150 -24.08 -9.09 11.09
N LEU A 151 -23.74 -10.03 10.21
CA LEU A 151 -22.35 -10.41 9.95
C LEU A 151 -21.57 -9.30 9.24
N GLN A 152 -22.20 -8.61 8.28
CA GLN A 152 -21.58 -7.47 7.62
C GLN A 152 -21.30 -6.33 8.60
N ARG A 153 -22.23 -6.03 9.51
CA ARG A 153 -22.05 -5.03 10.58
C ARG A 153 -20.90 -5.43 11.52
N LEU A 154 -20.87 -6.67 11.96
CA LEU A 154 -19.80 -7.16 12.80
C LEU A 154 -18.43 -7.06 12.13
N ALA A 155 -18.34 -7.38 10.85
CA ALA A 155 -17.12 -7.24 10.07
C ALA A 155 -16.68 -5.78 9.95
N TYR A 156 -17.61 -4.87 9.73
CA TYR A 156 -17.37 -3.43 9.68
C TYR A 156 -16.89 -2.88 11.04
N ASP A 157 -17.55 -3.23 12.12
CA ASP A 157 -17.20 -2.81 13.48
C ASP A 157 -15.78 -3.27 13.87
N LYS A 158 -15.37 -4.44 13.36
CA LYS A 158 -14.01 -4.95 13.52
C LYS A 158 -12.98 -4.36 12.57
N GLY A 159 -13.38 -3.44 11.68
CA GLY A 159 -12.51 -2.84 10.69
C GLY A 159 -12.02 -3.78 9.58
N LEU A 160 -12.72 -4.89 9.35
CA LEU A 160 -12.35 -5.90 8.36
C LEU A 160 -12.82 -5.56 6.94
N ILE A 161 -13.86 -4.74 6.82
CA ILE A 161 -14.39 -4.25 5.54
C ILE A 161 -14.55 -2.72 5.57
N PRO A 162 -14.45 -2.05 4.41
CA PRO A 162 -14.46 -0.59 4.34
C PRO A 162 -15.83 0.05 4.55
N PHE A 163 -16.91 -0.68 4.31
CA PHE A 163 -18.29 -0.26 4.49
C PHE A 163 -19.21 -1.48 4.55
N ILE A 164 -20.48 -1.28 4.93
CA ILE A 164 -21.50 -2.34 4.98
C ILE A 164 -22.21 -2.40 3.63
N PRO A 165 -22.01 -3.46 2.80
CA PRO A 165 -22.60 -3.55 1.46
C PRO A 165 -24.12 -3.43 1.44
N ALA A 166 -24.81 -4.12 2.36
CA ALA A 166 -26.28 -4.12 2.43
C ALA A 166 -26.89 -2.76 2.79
N GLU A 167 -26.12 -1.84 3.40
CA GLU A 167 -26.58 -0.50 3.78
C GLU A 167 -26.26 0.56 2.71
N ARG A 168 -25.40 0.22 1.74
CA ARG A 168 -24.99 1.19 0.71
C ARG A 168 -25.99 1.31 -0.43
N GLY A 169 -27.02 0.44 -0.48
CA GLY A 169 -28.06 0.41 -1.50
C GLY A 169 -27.51 0.37 -2.92
N ASP A 170 -28.01 -0.47 -3.78
CA ASP A 170 -27.62 -0.55 -5.19
C ASP A 170 -27.66 0.83 -5.87
N THR A 171 -26.53 1.54 -5.88
CA THR A 171 -26.30 2.63 -6.82
C THR A 171 -25.67 2.05 -8.08
N ASN A 172 -26.38 1.10 -8.69
CA ASN A 172 -26.13 0.64 -10.03
C ASN A 172 -27.46 0.58 -10.79
N THR A 173 -27.85 1.73 -11.29
CA THR A 173 -28.75 1.86 -12.44
C THR A 173 -28.12 2.84 -13.41
#